data_5c35a1145781b53bb099726e56d4699a
#
_entry.id   5c35a1145781b53bb099726e56d4699a
#
_cell.length_a   1.000
_cell.length_b   1.000
_cell.length_c   1.000
_cell.angle_alpha   90.00
_cell.angle_beta   90.00
_cell.angle_gamma   90.00
#
_symmetry.space_group_name_H-M   'P 1'
#
loop_
_entity.id
_entity.type
_entity.pdbx_description
1 polymer ?
#
loop_
_entity_poly.entity_id
_entity_poly.type
_entity_poly.pdbx_seq_one_letter_code
_entity_poly.pdbx_strand_id
1 'polypeptide(L)'
;MLERFKVPEDVAVRVPHATMRQAVEAIFSALGMTESDAAKCADPLIYADVRGIDSHGVSNMMRAYVAGLKGGYINPTPAMDRVRDFPAAVSVDGDRGLGLGQGKELMQLACERAKDNGVGVVTAFNSGHYGAAAYYAHLALEHDMVGVSMTSGGLQVAPTQGAEPLLGLNPLGIAAPSNQEPPFIFDASMSSVAGNKIQLLRRLGNKVLPGWITDAEGAPVMDEVDVPDRYLMLPLGGTRDIGSHKGFGLSMLVEILCKTLPGTGAGPHRRQGSGHYFMAYNIAAFADVDVFKADMDAYLRSILDCKPAPGESRVVYAGFPEHETEIDRRANGIPYHPEVIQWFKDVMEQLEIASPL
;
A
#
# COMPACT_ATOMS: atom_id res chain seq x y z
N MET A 1 -13.33 5.51 3.51
CA MET A 1 -12.89 4.57 4.61
C MET A 1 -14.03 4.36 5.57
N LEU A 2 -14.15 3.18 6.21
CA LEU A 2 -15.16 2.94 7.24
C LEU A 2 -14.93 3.86 8.44
N GLU A 3 -15.99 4.39 9.04
CA GLU A 3 -15.94 5.32 10.19
C GLU A 3 -15.10 4.78 11.36
N ARG A 4 -15.19 3.48 11.62
CA ARG A 4 -14.44 2.80 12.70
C ARG A 4 -12.89 2.92 12.61
N PHE A 5 -12.35 3.40 11.50
CA PHE A 5 -10.90 3.61 11.31
C PHE A 5 -10.50 5.09 11.35
N LYS A 6 -11.46 6.00 11.39
CA LYS A 6 -11.19 7.43 11.43
C LYS A 6 -10.84 7.89 12.85
N VAL A 7 -9.91 8.81 12.95
CA VAL A 7 -9.69 9.54 14.20
C VAL A 7 -10.89 10.47 14.40
N PRO A 8 -11.55 10.44 15.56
CA PRO A 8 -12.65 11.35 15.85
C PRO A 8 -12.21 12.82 15.74
N GLU A 9 -13.03 13.67 15.12
CA GLU A 9 -12.68 15.07 14.84
C GLU A 9 -12.43 15.90 16.11
N ASP A 10 -13.10 15.57 17.20
CA ASP A 10 -12.96 16.24 18.50
C ASP A 10 -11.63 15.98 19.20
N VAL A 11 -10.90 14.94 18.80
CA VAL A 11 -9.57 14.62 19.34
C VAL A 11 -8.46 14.77 18.29
N ALA A 12 -8.80 14.90 17.02
CA ALA A 12 -7.84 14.95 15.93
C ALA A 12 -6.97 16.21 15.98
N VAL A 13 -5.66 16.02 15.80
CA VAL A 13 -4.70 17.13 15.55
C VAL A 13 -4.48 17.21 14.05
N ARG A 14 -4.98 18.29 13.43
CA ARG A 14 -4.78 18.50 11.99
C ARG A 14 -3.42 19.11 11.72
N VAL A 15 -2.61 18.44 10.90
CA VAL A 15 -1.26 18.86 10.54
C VAL A 15 -1.17 19.06 9.02
N PRO A 16 -0.64 20.19 8.52
CA PRO A 16 -0.39 20.38 7.11
C PRO A 16 0.52 19.27 6.56
N HIS A 17 0.18 18.72 5.38
CA HIS A 17 0.95 17.63 4.79
C HIS A 17 2.44 17.98 4.59
N ALA A 18 2.76 19.24 4.27
CA ALA A 18 4.14 19.70 4.11
C ALA A 18 4.92 19.65 5.44
N THR A 19 4.28 20.00 6.56
CA THR A 19 4.89 19.95 7.90
C THR A 19 5.18 18.50 8.30
N MET A 20 4.23 17.58 8.07
CA MET A 20 4.44 16.16 8.36
C MET A 20 5.53 15.56 7.46
N ARG A 21 5.58 15.95 6.17
CA ARG A 21 6.65 15.56 5.25
C ARG A 21 8.03 15.95 5.81
N GLN A 22 8.19 17.19 6.24
CA GLN A 22 9.45 17.68 6.83
C GLN A 22 9.88 16.86 8.05
N ALA A 23 8.93 16.49 8.92
CA ALA A 23 9.23 15.65 10.07
C ALA A 23 9.69 14.24 9.65
N VAL A 24 9.06 13.63 8.66
CA VAL A 24 9.42 12.30 8.13
C VAL A 24 10.83 12.34 7.49
N GLU A 25 11.08 13.30 6.62
CA GLU A 25 12.37 13.46 5.93
C GLU A 25 13.50 13.69 6.95
N ALA A 26 13.29 14.55 7.95
CA ALA A 26 14.28 14.83 9.00
C ALA A 26 14.60 13.56 9.82
N ILE A 27 13.61 12.76 10.18
CA ILE A 27 13.81 11.49 10.90
C ILE A 27 14.61 10.50 10.04
N PHE A 28 14.26 10.32 8.76
CA PHE A 28 14.97 9.40 7.88
C PHE A 28 16.42 9.84 7.63
N SER A 29 16.67 11.13 7.43
CA SER A 29 18.01 11.67 7.26
C SER A 29 18.87 11.50 8.53
N ALA A 30 18.30 11.75 9.71
CA ALA A 30 18.98 11.52 10.99
C ALA A 30 19.31 10.03 11.25
N LEU A 31 18.60 9.13 10.59
CA LEU A 31 18.82 7.68 10.64
C LEU A 31 19.73 7.17 9.51
N GLY A 32 20.41 8.06 8.79
CA GLY A 32 21.48 7.74 7.84
C GLY A 32 21.08 7.66 6.38
N MET A 33 19.83 8.01 6.02
CA MET A 33 19.44 8.16 4.61
C MET A 33 20.01 9.43 4.02
N THR A 34 20.29 9.45 2.71
CA THR A 34 20.54 10.73 2.01
C THR A 34 19.27 11.57 1.98
N GLU A 35 19.39 12.89 1.83
CA GLU A 35 18.23 13.78 1.69
C GLU A 35 17.31 13.34 0.54
N SER A 36 17.90 12.92 -0.58
CA SER A 36 17.16 12.40 -1.74
C SER A 36 16.37 11.13 -1.41
N ASP A 37 16.96 10.18 -0.70
CA ASP A 37 16.30 8.92 -0.38
C ASP A 37 15.26 9.10 0.73
N ALA A 38 15.53 9.99 1.70
CA ALA A 38 14.54 10.38 2.71
C ALA A 38 13.28 10.99 2.05
N ALA A 39 13.46 11.90 1.08
CA ALA A 39 12.35 12.50 0.34
C ALA A 39 11.56 11.44 -0.47
N LYS A 40 12.25 10.53 -1.18
CA LYS A 40 11.60 9.42 -1.91
C LYS A 40 10.80 8.50 -0.97
N CYS A 41 11.31 8.25 0.24
CA CYS A 41 10.62 7.45 1.24
C CYS A 41 9.42 8.18 1.88
N ALA A 42 9.47 9.50 1.99
CA ALA A 42 8.36 10.31 2.49
C ALA A 42 7.18 10.37 1.49
N ASP A 43 7.45 10.37 0.18
CA ASP A 43 6.44 10.46 -0.88
C ASP A 43 5.25 9.49 -0.68
N PRO A 44 5.45 8.15 -0.60
CA PRO A 44 4.34 7.20 -0.48
C PRO A 44 3.63 7.28 0.87
N LEU A 45 4.30 7.73 1.94
CA LEU A 45 3.68 7.91 3.25
C LEU A 45 2.72 9.10 3.25
N ILE A 46 3.17 10.24 2.71
CA ILE A 46 2.32 11.43 2.60
C ILE A 46 1.21 11.22 1.58
N TYR A 47 1.47 10.51 0.47
CA TYR A 47 0.43 10.09 -0.46
C TYR A 47 -0.66 9.28 0.23
N ALA A 48 -0.28 8.30 1.05
CA ALA A 48 -1.24 7.50 1.81
C ALA A 48 -2.05 8.35 2.78
N ASP A 49 -1.40 9.23 3.52
CA ASP A 49 -2.06 10.08 4.51
C ASP A 49 -3.02 11.09 3.87
N VAL A 50 -2.64 11.79 2.79
CA VAL A 50 -3.54 12.77 2.15
C VAL A 50 -4.74 12.08 1.49
N ARG A 51 -4.60 10.86 1.03
CA ARG A 51 -5.68 10.07 0.41
C ARG A 51 -6.51 9.24 1.40
N GLY A 52 -6.26 9.35 2.70
CA GLY A 52 -7.03 8.62 3.71
C GLY A 52 -6.71 7.11 3.79
N ILE A 53 -5.53 6.69 3.30
CA ILE A 53 -5.02 5.33 3.44
C ILE A 53 -4.21 5.22 4.75
N ASP A 54 -4.82 5.62 5.87
CA ASP A 54 -4.15 5.80 7.17
C ASP A 54 -3.49 4.53 7.71
N SER A 55 -3.85 3.36 7.19
CA SER A 55 -3.19 2.09 7.52
C SER A 55 -1.74 2.01 7.02
N HIS A 56 -1.38 2.79 5.99
CA HIS A 56 -0.07 2.78 5.34
C HIS A 56 0.63 4.15 5.36
N GLY A 57 0.04 5.13 6.05
CA GLY A 57 0.64 6.42 6.32
C GLY A 57 1.56 6.42 7.54
N VAL A 58 1.94 7.62 7.98
CA VAL A 58 2.93 7.80 9.07
C VAL A 58 2.46 7.24 10.41
N SER A 59 1.16 7.27 10.68
CA SER A 59 0.56 6.88 11.97
C SER A 59 0.92 5.46 12.42
N ASN A 60 1.01 4.52 11.49
CA ASN A 60 1.28 3.12 11.81
C ASN A 60 2.69 2.68 11.41
N MET A 61 3.23 3.25 10.32
CA MET A 61 4.41 2.66 9.70
C MET A 61 5.73 3.24 10.20
N MET A 62 5.77 4.53 10.60
CA MET A 62 7.03 5.19 10.99
C MET A 62 7.74 4.48 12.14
N ARG A 63 6.99 3.94 13.13
CA ARG A 63 7.58 3.20 14.25
C ARG A 63 8.39 1.99 13.78
N ALA A 64 7.86 1.23 12.82
CA ALA A 64 8.53 0.06 12.27
C ALA A 64 9.78 0.43 11.47
N TYR A 65 9.71 1.51 10.69
CA TYR A 65 10.86 1.97 9.89
C TYR A 65 11.99 2.51 10.76
N VAL A 66 11.67 3.33 11.76
CA VAL A 66 12.65 3.84 12.74
C VAL A 66 13.32 2.68 13.49
N ALA A 67 12.54 1.70 13.94
CA ALA A 67 13.08 0.51 14.60
C ALA A 67 13.98 -0.31 13.65
N GLY A 68 13.56 -0.49 12.40
CA GLY A 68 14.33 -1.24 11.39
C GLY A 68 15.66 -0.58 11.03
N LEU A 69 15.69 0.75 10.89
CA LEU A 69 16.92 1.53 10.64
C LEU A 69 17.85 1.50 11.85
N LYS A 70 17.35 1.80 13.06
CA LYS A 70 18.14 1.71 14.31
C LYS A 70 18.69 0.31 14.57
N GLY A 71 17.92 -0.72 14.22
CA GLY A 71 18.30 -2.13 14.41
C GLY A 71 19.19 -2.70 13.30
N GLY A 72 19.48 -1.95 12.23
CA GLY A 72 20.31 -2.41 11.11
C GLY A 72 19.63 -3.43 10.18
N TYR A 73 18.31 -3.65 10.32
CA TYR A 73 17.54 -4.52 9.44
C TYR A 73 17.24 -3.87 8.09
N ILE A 74 17.14 -2.54 8.07
CA ILE A 74 16.95 -1.72 6.87
C ILE A 74 18.30 -1.06 6.56
N ASN A 75 18.76 -1.20 5.31
CA ASN A 75 19.93 -0.48 4.83
C ASN A 75 19.50 0.95 4.46
N PRO A 76 20.04 2.00 5.11
CA PRO A 76 19.67 3.37 4.80
C PRO A 76 20.21 3.89 3.46
N THR A 77 21.26 3.24 2.91
CA THR A 77 21.93 3.63 1.65
C THR A 77 22.08 2.42 0.72
N PRO A 78 20.96 1.80 0.29
CA PRO A 78 21.02 0.57 -0.50
C PRO A 78 21.56 0.81 -1.91
N ALA A 79 22.37 -0.12 -2.40
CA ALA A 79 22.81 -0.18 -3.78
C ALA A 79 21.93 -1.21 -4.53
N MET A 80 20.93 -0.73 -5.27
CA MET A 80 20.07 -1.62 -6.07
C MET A 80 20.85 -2.21 -7.25
N ASP A 81 20.91 -3.55 -7.34
CA ASP A 81 21.61 -4.27 -8.41
C ASP A 81 20.64 -4.97 -9.37
N ARG A 82 20.80 -4.75 -10.68
CA ARG A 82 20.02 -5.43 -11.73
C ARG A 82 20.61 -6.80 -12.00
N VAL A 83 20.08 -7.84 -11.36
CA VAL A 83 20.55 -9.22 -11.47
C VAL A 83 20.10 -9.92 -12.75
N ARG A 84 19.03 -9.44 -13.37
CA ARG A 84 18.56 -9.83 -14.71
C ARG A 84 18.06 -8.59 -15.43
N ASP A 85 18.44 -8.41 -16.67
CA ASP A 85 18.07 -7.25 -17.49
C ASP A 85 17.76 -7.69 -18.93
N PHE A 86 16.47 -7.84 -19.24
CA PHE A 86 15.94 -8.14 -20.57
C PHE A 86 15.20 -6.89 -21.10
N PRO A 87 14.98 -6.76 -22.41
CA PRO A 87 14.36 -5.56 -22.97
C PRO A 87 13.09 -5.10 -22.26
N ALA A 88 12.16 -6.00 -21.96
CA ALA A 88 10.88 -5.69 -21.31
C ALA A 88 10.79 -6.14 -19.83
N ALA A 89 11.81 -6.81 -19.29
CA ALA A 89 11.74 -7.40 -17.96
C ALA A 89 13.08 -7.26 -17.20
N VAL A 90 13.01 -6.76 -15.95
CA VAL A 90 14.18 -6.58 -15.09
C VAL A 90 13.93 -7.22 -13.73
N SER A 91 14.96 -7.84 -13.15
CA SER A 91 14.93 -8.30 -11.75
C SER A 91 16.05 -7.63 -10.96
N VAL A 92 15.68 -7.07 -9.79
CA VAL A 92 16.55 -6.19 -8.99
C VAL A 92 16.70 -6.74 -7.59
N ASP A 93 17.95 -6.79 -7.07
CA ASP A 93 18.24 -6.94 -5.65
C ASP A 93 18.12 -5.57 -4.98
N GLY A 94 17.27 -5.44 -3.97
CA GLY A 94 17.03 -4.19 -3.25
C GLY A 94 17.99 -3.92 -2.09
N ASP A 95 18.98 -4.78 -1.85
CA ASP A 95 20.02 -4.61 -0.83
C ASP A 95 19.48 -4.22 0.55
N ARG A 96 18.36 -4.81 0.96
CA ARG A 96 17.65 -4.53 2.23
C ARG A 96 17.22 -3.07 2.41
N GLY A 97 17.15 -2.31 1.32
CA GLY A 97 16.63 -0.95 1.33
C GLY A 97 15.14 -0.90 1.66
N LEU A 98 14.66 0.25 2.11
CA LEU A 98 13.25 0.47 2.35
C LEU A 98 12.50 0.58 1.02
N GLY A 99 11.54 -0.31 0.82
CA GLY A 99 10.76 -0.40 -0.43
C GLY A 99 10.01 0.89 -0.79
N LEU A 100 9.77 1.79 0.20
CA LEU A 100 9.16 3.10 -0.02
C LEU A 100 9.85 3.91 -1.12
N GLY A 101 11.15 4.16 -0.99
CA GLY A 101 11.93 4.93 -1.96
C GLY A 101 12.24 4.12 -3.22
N GLN A 102 12.62 2.84 -3.05
CA GLN A 102 12.99 1.96 -4.16
C GLN A 102 11.84 1.74 -5.15
N GLY A 103 10.61 1.55 -4.66
CA GLY A 103 9.45 1.28 -5.50
C GLY A 103 9.16 2.37 -6.53
N LYS A 104 9.47 3.64 -6.21
CA LYS A 104 9.34 4.76 -7.17
C LYS A 104 10.26 4.56 -8.37
N GLU A 105 11.54 4.28 -8.13
CA GLU A 105 12.53 4.06 -9.19
C GLU A 105 12.21 2.79 -10.01
N LEU A 106 11.73 1.75 -9.34
CA LEU A 106 11.37 0.48 -10.00
C LEU A 106 10.12 0.62 -10.90
N MET A 107 9.12 1.40 -10.50
CA MET A 107 7.99 1.69 -11.37
C MET A 107 8.40 2.61 -12.53
N GLN A 108 9.24 3.61 -12.29
CA GLN A 108 9.79 4.43 -13.38
C GLN A 108 10.56 3.58 -14.41
N LEU A 109 11.38 2.63 -13.95
CA LEU A 109 12.05 1.68 -14.81
C LEU A 109 11.06 0.80 -15.61
N ALA A 110 9.96 0.36 -15.00
CA ALA A 110 8.91 -0.36 -15.72
C ALA A 110 8.27 0.51 -16.82
N CYS A 111 7.99 1.79 -16.52
CA CYS A 111 7.47 2.74 -17.51
C CYS A 111 8.49 2.99 -18.65
N GLU A 112 9.78 3.13 -18.34
CA GLU A 112 10.84 3.27 -19.35
C GLU A 112 10.86 2.08 -20.31
N ARG A 113 10.81 0.85 -19.78
CA ARG A 113 10.76 -0.37 -20.58
C ARG A 113 9.48 -0.46 -21.43
N ALA A 114 8.35 0.00 -20.88
CA ALA A 114 7.06 -0.01 -21.58
C ALA A 114 7.04 0.94 -22.77
N LYS A 115 7.79 2.05 -22.76
CA LYS A 115 7.86 3.00 -23.88
C LYS A 115 8.30 2.31 -25.18
N ASP A 116 9.32 1.44 -25.10
CA ASP A 116 9.92 0.82 -26.26
C ASP A 116 9.30 -0.54 -26.60
N ASN A 117 8.76 -1.24 -25.59
CA ASN A 117 8.31 -2.63 -25.73
C ASN A 117 6.77 -2.79 -25.61
N GLY A 118 6.03 -1.71 -25.40
CA GLY A 118 4.58 -1.73 -25.12
C GLY A 118 4.22 -2.15 -23.70
N VAL A 119 5.08 -2.96 -23.08
CA VAL A 119 4.94 -3.44 -21.69
C VAL A 119 6.32 -3.46 -21.02
N GLY A 120 6.39 -3.04 -19.76
CA GLY A 120 7.60 -3.14 -18.94
C GLY A 120 7.29 -3.81 -17.60
N VAL A 121 8.13 -4.76 -17.19
CA VAL A 121 7.97 -5.51 -15.95
C VAL A 121 9.25 -5.43 -15.12
N VAL A 122 9.12 -5.08 -13.85
CA VAL A 122 10.23 -5.08 -12.91
C VAL A 122 9.86 -5.88 -11.68
N THR A 123 10.68 -6.85 -11.30
CA THR A 123 10.59 -7.51 -10.00
C THR A 123 11.72 -7.04 -9.10
N ALA A 124 11.45 -6.90 -7.81
CA ALA A 124 12.48 -6.67 -6.81
C ALA A 124 12.36 -7.66 -5.67
N PHE A 125 13.50 -8.02 -5.09
CA PHE A 125 13.59 -8.89 -3.91
C PHE A 125 14.62 -8.32 -2.93
N ASN A 126 14.77 -8.93 -1.74
CA ASN A 126 15.67 -8.44 -0.69
C ASN A 126 15.41 -6.95 -0.38
N SER A 127 14.13 -6.58 -0.31
CA SER A 127 13.67 -5.22 -0.06
C SER A 127 12.83 -5.17 1.23
N GLY A 128 12.60 -3.97 1.74
CA GLY A 128 11.72 -3.70 2.87
C GLY A 128 10.27 -3.43 2.46
N HIS A 129 9.46 -3.06 3.42
CA HIS A 129 8.07 -2.66 3.18
C HIS A 129 7.98 -1.43 2.27
N TYR A 130 6.97 -1.38 1.36
CA TYR A 130 6.86 -0.32 0.36
C TYR A 130 5.62 0.59 0.51
N GLY A 131 4.82 0.44 1.57
CA GLY A 131 3.66 1.30 1.81
C GLY A 131 2.42 0.89 1.01
N ALA A 132 1.64 1.87 0.55
CA ALA A 132 0.43 1.67 -0.24
C ALA A 132 0.77 1.28 -1.69
N ALA A 133 0.20 0.18 -2.18
CA ALA A 133 0.45 -0.32 -3.53
C ALA A 133 -0.02 0.67 -4.60
N ALA A 134 -1.14 1.36 -4.37
CA ALA A 134 -1.68 2.36 -5.28
C ALA A 134 -0.70 3.47 -5.64
N TYR A 135 0.18 3.87 -4.72
CA TYR A 135 1.14 4.94 -4.98
C TYR A 135 1.99 4.66 -6.22
N TYR A 136 2.52 3.45 -6.33
CA TYR A 136 3.40 3.09 -7.45
C TYR A 136 2.62 2.91 -8.75
N ALA A 137 1.45 2.26 -8.69
CA ALA A 137 0.59 2.16 -9.86
C ALA A 137 0.18 3.54 -10.40
N HIS A 138 -0.07 4.51 -9.51
CA HIS A 138 -0.40 5.90 -9.86
C HIS A 138 0.73 6.59 -10.65
N LEU A 139 2.00 6.32 -10.36
CA LEU A 139 3.12 6.95 -11.07
C LEU A 139 3.13 6.67 -12.58
N ALA A 140 2.56 5.55 -13.03
CA ALA A 140 2.47 5.23 -14.44
C ALA A 140 1.51 6.16 -15.21
N LEU A 141 0.56 6.80 -14.53
CA LEU A 141 -0.41 7.72 -15.14
C LEU A 141 0.26 8.96 -15.75
N GLU A 142 1.37 9.43 -15.18
CA GLU A 142 2.16 10.56 -15.69
C GLU A 142 2.75 10.29 -17.09
N HIS A 143 2.75 9.01 -17.50
CA HIS A 143 3.27 8.53 -18.78
C HIS A 143 2.17 8.05 -19.73
N ASP A 144 0.90 8.30 -19.43
CA ASP A 144 -0.24 7.74 -20.16
C ASP A 144 -0.22 6.20 -20.22
N MET A 145 0.11 5.58 -19.10
CA MET A 145 0.22 4.12 -18.95
C MET A 145 -0.73 3.60 -17.87
N VAL A 146 -1.16 2.36 -18.03
CA VAL A 146 -1.79 1.62 -16.94
C VAL A 146 -0.69 1.03 -16.06
N GLY A 147 -0.72 1.36 -14.76
CA GLY A 147 0.26 0.86 -13.80
C GLY A 147 -0.30 -0.29 -12.95
N VAL A 148 0.55 -1.28 -12.66
CA VAL A 148 0.26 -2.37 -11.73
C VAL A 148 1.41 -2.51 -10.75
N SER A 149 1.10 -2.64 -9.47
CA SER A 149 2.09 -2.82 -8.41
C SER A 149 1.61 -3.82 -7.38
N MET A 150 2.48 -4.70 -6.93
CA MET A 150 2.19 -5.72 -5.94
C MET A 150 3.36 -5.90 -4.98
N THR A 151 3.08 -6.38 -3.77
CA THR A 151 4.12 -6.80 -2.83
C THR A 151 3.69 -8.01 -2.02
N SER A 152 4.65 -8.90 -1.72
CA SER A 152 4.43 -9.98 -0.78
C SER A 152 4.78 -9.54 0.64
N GLY A 153 3.79 -9.54 1.53
CA GLY A 153 3.96 -9.21 2.95
C GLY A 153 4.45 -10.39 3.81
N GLY A 154 4.66 -10.16 5.11
CA GLY A 154 4.93 -11.23 6.09
C GLY A 154 3.76 -12.22 6.22
N LEU A 155 4.04 -13.45 6.66
CA LEU A 155 3.02 -14.49 6.81
C LEU A 155 2.06 -14.16 7.95
N GLN A 156 0.81 -13.87 7.63
CA GLN A 156 -0.23 -13.44 8.57
C GLN A 156 -1.63 -13.94 8.19
N VAL A 157 -1.79 -14.48 6.98
CA VAL A 157 -3.08 -14.89 6.42
C VAL A 157 -3.13 -16.41 6.31
N ALA A 158 -4.19 -17.01 6.86
CA ALA A 158 -4.47 -18.42 6.66
C ALA A 158 -5.00 -18.68 5.24
N PRO A 159 -4.62 -19.77 4.57
CA PRO A 159 -5.33 -20.23 3.38
C PRO A 159 -6.81 -20.49 3.67
N THR A 160 -7.65 -20.47 2.65
CA THR A 160 -9.04 -20.93 2.81
C THR A 160 -9.07 -22.32 3.44
N GLN A 161 -9.79 -22.50 4.55
CA GLN A 161 -9.87 -23.72 5.35
C GLN A 161 -8.56 -24.14 6.05
N GLY A 162 -7.55 -23.26 6.08
CA GLY A 162 -6.30 -23.48 6.80
C GLY A 162 -6.30 -22.81 8.18
N ALA A 163 -5.45 -23.32 9.08
CA ALA A 163 -5.27 -22.81 10.45
C ALA A 163 -3.82 -22.33 10.72
N GLU A 164 -3.02 -22.17 9.66
CA GLU A 164 -1.63 -21.71 9.77
C GLU A 164 -1.39 -20.52 8.82
N PRO A 165 -0.49 -19.57 9.18
CA PRO A 165 -0.21 -18.41 8.34
C PRO A 165 0.75 -18.80 7.21
N LEU A 166 0.24 -19.05 6.02
CA LEU A 166 1.02 -19.43 4.84
C LEU A 166 1.15 -18.32 3.80
N LEU A 167 0.39 -17.23 3.95
CA LEU A 167 0.33 -16.11 3.01
C LEU A 167 0.58 -14.78 3.70
N GLY A 168 1.07 -13.80 2.95
CA GLY A 168 1.07 -12.41 3.33
C GLY A 168 -0.28 -11.73 3.07
N LEU A 169 -0.36 -10.45 3.41
CA LEU A 169 -1.50 -9.59 3.03
C LEU A 169 -1.58 -9.38 1.52
N ASN A 170 -0.43 -9.44 0.86
CA ASN A 170 -0.25 -9.51 -0.58
C ASN A 170 -1.11 -8.50 -1.35
N PRO A 171 -0.92 -7.19 -1.14
CA PRO A 171 -1.72 -6.17 -1.80
C PRO A 171 -1.42 -6.09 -3.30
N LEU A 172 -2.47 -5.69 -4.03
CA LEU A 172 -2.45 -5.35 -5.44
C LEU A 172 -2.92 -3.91 -5.59
N GLY A 173 -2.12 -3.08 -6.26
CA GLY A 173 -2.47 -1.76 -6.75
C GLY A 173 -2.55 -1.76 -8.27
N ILE A 174 -3.58 -1.12 -8.83
CA ILE A 174 -3.71 -0.87 -10.25
C ILE A 174 -4.28 0.52 -10.49
N ALA A 175 -3.74 1.24 -11.47
CA ALA A 175 -4.21 2.56 -11.85
C ALA A 175 -4.34 2.67 -13.36
N ALA A 176 -5.41 3.33 -13.83
CA ALA A 176 -5.66 3.63 -15.24
C ALA A 176 -6.02 5.11 -15.40
N PRO A 177 -5.42 5.82 -16.40
CA PRO A 177 -5.68 7.23 -16.61
C PRO A 177 -7.06 7.49 -17.21
N SER A 178 -7.61 8.63 -16.91
CA SER A 178 -8.81 9.24 -17.48
C SER A 178 -8.48 10.67 -17.92
N ASN A 179 -9.43 11.40 -18.47
CA ASN A 179 -9.21 12.77 -18.96
C ASN A 179 -9.89 13.81 -18.05
N GLN A 180 -11.18 13.65 -17.77
CA GLN A 180 -12.00 14.59 -16.98
C GLN A 180 -12.33 14.06 -15.60
N GLU A 181 -12.60 12.75 -15.50
CA GLU A 181 -12.86 12.10 -14.22
C GLU A 181 -11.55 11.86 -13.44
N PRO A 182 -11.60 11.85 -12.09
CA PRO A 182 -10.48 11.32 -11.33
C PRO A 182 -10.10 9.92 -11.82
N PRO A 183 -8.79 9.59 -11.94
CA PRO A 183 -8.37 8.31 -12.49
C PRO A 183 -8.87 7.13 -11.65
N PHE A 184 -9.08 5.98 -12.28
CA PHE A 184 -9.30 4.73 -11.58
C PHE A 184 -8.03 4.33 -10.83
N ILE A 185 -8.12 4.18 -9.50
CA ILE A 185 -6.99 3.75 -8.65
C ILE A 185 -7.53 2.74 -7.64
N PHE A 186 -7.18 1.48 -7.85
CA PHE A 186 -7.55 0.39 -6.95
C PHE A 186 -6.35 -0.01 -6.09
N ASP A 187 -6.57 -0.19 -4.78
CA ASP A 187 -5.60 -0.74 -3.82
C ASP A 187 -6.32 -1.65 -2.84
N ALA A 188 -5.96 -2.91 -2.83
CA ALA A 188 -6.54 -3.85 -1.88
C ALA A 188 -5.53 -4.92 -1.47
N SER A 189 -5.53 -5.26 -0.18
CA SER A 189 -4.92 -6.50 0.30
C SER A 189 -5.76 -7.70 -0.15
N MET A 190 -5.11 -8.84 -0.37
CA MET A 190 -5.80 -10.10 -0.68
C MET A 190 -6.29 -10.81 0.59
N SER A 191 -6.39 -10.09 1.69
CA SER A 191 -7.04 -10.48 2.95
C SER A 191 -8.31 -9.67 3.16
N SER A 192 -9.24 -10.18 3.96
CA SER A 192 -10.51 -9.47 4.29
C SER A 192 -10.27 -8.13 4.98
N VAL A 193 -9.15 -7.98 5.68
CA VAL A 193 -8.71 -6.76 6.35
C VAL A 193 -7.19 -6.65 6.30
N ALA A 194 -6.66 -5.43 6.22
CA ALA A 194 -5.23 -5.20 6.36
C ALA A 194 -4.79 -5.27 7.83
N GLY A 195 -3.63 -5.88 8.14
CA GLY A 195 -3.14 -6.02 9.51
C GLY A 195 -3.01 -4.69 10.25
N ASN A 196 -2.57 -3.63 9.56
CA ASN A 196 -2.48 -2.29 10.15
C ASN A 196 -3.85 -1.70 10.52
N LYS A 197 -4.94 -2.09 9.84
CA LYS A 197 -6.32 -1.71 10.23
C LYS A 197 -6.72 -2.35 11.56
N ILE A 198 -6.28 -3.57 11.85
CA ILE A 198 -6.48 -4.19 13.16
C ILE A 198 -5.77 -3.39 14.27
N GLN A 199 -4.58 -2.85 14.00
CA GLN A 199 -3.89 -1.97 14.96
C GLN A 199 -4.63 -0.63 15.15
N LEU A 200 -5.24 -0.09 14.10
CA LEU A 200 -6.11 1.10 14.23
C LEU A 200 -7.34 0.81 15.10
N LEU A 201 -8.02 -0.34 14.90
CA LEU A 201 -9.15 -0.74 15.76
C LEU A 201 -8.72 -0.82 17.23
N ARG A 202 -7.57 -1.45 17.51
CA ARG A 202 -7.04 -1.55 18.88
C ARG A 202 -6.77 -0.19 19.50
N ARG A 203 -6.16 0.75 18.75
CA ARG A 203 -5.91 2.13 19.20
C ARG A 203 -7.20 2.90 19.49
N LEU A 204 -8.22 2.72 18.66
CA LEU A 204 -9.49 3.43 18.75
C LEU A 204 -10.52 2.73 19.65
N GLY A 205 -10.21 1.55 20.22
CA GLY A 205 -11.13 0.78 21.05
C GLY A 205 -12.32 0.19 20.27
N ASN A 206 -12.16 -0.05 18.96
CA ASN A 206 -13.20 -0.55 18.08
C ASN A 206 -13.09 -2.07 17.86
N LYS A 207 -14.23 -2.70 17.55
CA LYS A 207 -14.34 -4.15 17.33
C LYS A 207 -13.96 -4.57 15.92
N VAL A 208 -13.49 -5.82 15.79
CA VAL A 208 -13.28 -6.53 14.53
C VAL A 208 -14.62 -6.99 13.96
N LEU A 209 -14.80 -6.85 12.65
CA LEU A 209 -16.02 -7.32 11.96
C LEU A 209 -15.99 -8.83 11.68
N PRO A 210 -17.17 -9.45 11.54
CA PRO A 210 -17.32 -10.85 11.15
C PRO A 210 -16.56 -11.20 9.88
N GLY A 211 -15.89 -12.37 9.86
CA GLY A 211 -15.19 -12.89 8.69
C GLY A 211 -13.87 -12.18 8.34
N TRP A 212 -13.30 -11.38 9.24
CA TRP A 212 -12.00 -10.75 9.02
C TRP A 212 -10.82 -11.57 9.55
N ILE A 213 -11.04 -12.25 10.67
CA ILE A 213 -9.99 -12.99 11.38
C ILE A 213 -10.47 -14.38 11.78
N THR A 214 -9.53 -15.20 12.24
CA THR A 214 -9.79 -16.46 12.93
C THR A 214 -9.67 -16.26 14.44
N ASP A 215 -10.14 -17.24 15.21
CA ASP A 215 -9.71 -17.44 16.59
C ASP A 215 -8.29 -18.04 16.66
N ALA A 216 -7.84 -18.40 17.86
CA ALA A 216 -6.51 -18.96 18.11
C ALA A 216 -6.32 -20.37 17.49
N GLU A 217 -7.39 -21.10 17.27
CA GLU A 217 -7.46 -22.45 16.71
C GLU A 217 -7.61 -22.44 15.15
N GLY A 218 -7.84 -21.27 14.55
CA GLY A 218 -7.97 -21.08 13.12
C GLY A 218 -9.43 -21.12 12.61
N ALA A 219 -10.42 -21.18 13.50
CA ALA A 219 -11.82 -21.11 13.10
C ALA A 219 -12.23 -19.64 12.79
N PRO A 220 -13.00 -19.39 11.71
CA PRO A 220 -13.44 -18.04 11.37
C PRO A 220 -14.30 -17.40 12.46
N VAL A 221 -13.95 -16.18 12.88
CA VAL A 221 -14.75 -15.37 13.80
C VAL A 221 -15.87 -14.69 13.03
N MET A 222 -17.12 -15.05 13.29
CA MET A 222 -18.30 -14.59 12.57
C MET A 222 -19.17 -13.60 13.37
N ASP A 223 -18.69 -13.13 14.51
CA ASP A 223 -19.31 -12.13 15.35
C ASP A 223 -18.43 -10.88 15.44
N GLU A 224 -18.99 -9.73 15.85
CA GLU A 224 -18.20 -8.56 16.24
C GLU A 224 -17.53 -8.81 17.61
N VAL A 225 -16.18 -8.84 17.61
CA VAL A 225 -15.40 -9.08 18.81
C VAL A 225 -14.35 -8.00 19.02
N ASP A 226 -13.91 -7.82 20.26
CA ASP A 226 -12.71 -7.03 20.55
C ASP A 226 -11.50 -7.66 19.88
N VAL A 227 -10.47 -6.85 19.57
CA VAL A 227 -9.26 -7.35 18.88
C VAL A 227 -8.57 -8.37 19.78
N PRO A 228 -8.57 -9.68 19.44
CA PRO A 228 -7.93 -10.69 20.27
C PRO A 228 -6.40 -10.61 20.21
N ASP A 229 -5.71 -11.23 21.15
CA ASP A 229 -4.23 -11.26 21.18
C ASP A 229 -3.64 -12.21 20.13
N ARG A 230 -4.35 -13.28 19.81
CA ARG A 230 -3.93 -14.30 18.83
C ARG A 230 -5.02 -14.51 17.80
N TYR A 231 -4.67 -14.32 16.55
CA TYR A 231 -5.56 -14.49 15.40
C TYR A 231 -4.73 -14.64 14.13
N LEU A 232 -5.35 -15.15 13.08
CA LEU A 232 -4.86 -15.06 11.71
C LEU A 232 -5.88 -14.22 10.91
N MET A 233 -5.42 -13.54 9.87
CA MET A 233 -6.34 -12.89 8.95
C MET A 233 -6.90 -13.91 7.97
N LEU A 234 -8.16 -13.69 7.58
CA LEU A 234 -8.82 -14.48 6.53
C LEU A 234 -8.55 -13.88 5.14
N PRO A 235 -8.51 -14.70 4.09
CA PRO A 235 -8.43 -14.21 2.71
C PRO A 235 -9.62 -13.32 2.37
N LEU A 236 -9.46 -12.45 1.37
CA LEU A 236 -10.55 -11.66 0.82
C LEU A 236 -11.74 -12.56 0.46
N GLY A 237 -12.92 -12.23 0.97
CA GLY A 237 -14.12 -13.08 0.94
C GLY A 237 -14.34 -13.90 2.21
N GLY A 238 -13.47 -13.78 3.23
CA GLY A 238 -13.67 -14.38 4.57
C GLY A 238 -13.68 -15.91 4.57
N THR A 239 -14.86 -16.52 4.48
CA THR A 239 -15.03 -17.97 4.49
C THR A 239 -15.15 -18.56 3.06
N ARG A 240 -15.05 -19.90 2.96
CA ARG A 240 -15.21 -20.61 1.67
C ARG A 240 -16.56 -20.32 1.03
N ASP A 241 -17.62 -20.25 1.82
CA ASP A 241 -19.00 -20.08 1.35
C ASP A 241 -19.26 -18.71 0.75
N ILE A 242 -18.59 -17.67 1.25
CA ILE A 242 -18.69 -16.30 0.72
C ILE A 242 -17.54 -15.93 -0.22
N GLY A 243 -16.71 -16.90 -0.62
CA GLY A 243 -15.79 -16.75 -1.75
C GLY A 243 -14.32 -16.57 -1.42
N SER A 244 -13.86 -16.86 -0.20
CA SER A 244 -12.45 -16.68 0.20
C SER A 244 -11.42 -17.40 -0.68
N HIS A 245 -11.80 -18.48 -1.37
CA HIS A 245 -10.94 -19.17 -2.33
C HIS A 245 -10.50 -18.26 -3.50
N LYS A 246 -11.29 -17.23 -3.83
CA LYS A 246 -10.93 -16.22 -4.85
C LYS A 246 -9.81 -15.31 -4.33
N GLY A 247 -9.99 -14.75 -3.12
CA GLY A 247 -8.96 -13.94 -2.47
C GLY A 247 -7.69 -14.75 -2.19
N PHE A 248 -7.84 -16.01 -1.77
CA PHE A 248 -6.72 -16.94 -1.61
C PHE A 248 -5.95 -17.15 -2.93
N GLY A 249 -6.65 -17.40 -4.04
CA GLY A 249 -6.04 -17.56 -5.36
C GLY A 249 -5.30 -16.28 -5.81
N LEU A 250 -5.90 -15.10 -5.61
CA LEU A 250 -5.25 -13.82 -5.90
C LEU A 250 -4.01 -13.59 -5.01
N SER A 251 -4.07 -13.96 -3.72
CA SER A 251 -2.91 -13.89 -2.83
C SER A 251 -1.76 -14.79 -3.30
N MET A 252 -2.06 -15.98 -3.78
CA MET A 252 -1.06 -16.87 -4.39
C MET A 252 -0.45 -16.27 -5.66
N LEU A 253 -1.25 -15.60 -6.51
CA LEU A 253 -0.74 -14.89 -7.68
C LEU A 253 0.31 -13.85 -7.28
N VAL A 254 0.04 -13.05 -6.25
CA VAL A 254 1.00 -12.06 -5.73
C VAL A 254 2.27 -12.75 -5.21
N GLU A 255 2.16 -13.86 -4.46
CA GLU A 255 3.33 -14.65 -4.02
C GLU A 255 4.18 -15.15 -5.21
N ILE A 256 3.52 -15.64 -6.27
CA ILE A 256 4.20 -16.15 -7.46
C ILE A 256 4.98 -15.02 -8.14
N LEU A 257 4.34 -13.87 -8.39
CA LEU A 257 4.93 -12.76 -9.13
C LEU A 257 6.00 -12.01 -8.32
N CYS A 258 5.77 -11.83 -7.02
CA CYS A 258 6.66 -11.07 -6.16
C CYS A 258 7.81 -11.90 -5.55
N LYS A 259 7.65 -13.21 -5.40
CA LYS A 259 8.60 -14.07 -4.67
C LYS A 259 9.13 -15.25 -5.48
N THR A 260 8.25 -16.02 -6.12
CA THR A 260 8.69 -17.21 -6.88
C THR A 260 9.36 -16.80 -8.19
N LEU A 261 8.79 -15.83 -8.90
CA LEU A 261 9.34 -15.36 -10.19
C LEU A 261 10.77 -14.81 -10.07
N PRO A 262 11.12 -13.95 -9.09
CA PRO A 262 12.51 -13.54 -8.87
C PRO A 262 13.40 -14.62 -8.19
N GLY A 263 12.89 -15.82 -7.94
CA GLY A 263 13.69 -16.94 -7.43
C GLY A 263 13.89 -16.95 -5.91
N THR A 264 13.09 -16.24 -5.12
CA THR A 264 13.27 -16.10 -3.65
C THR A 264 12.32 -16.95 -2.81
N GLY A 265 11.63 -17.91 -3.43
CA GLY A 265 10.68 -18.82 -2.75
C GLY A 265 9.41 -18.09 -2.32
N ALA A 266 8.36 -18.84 -1.97
CA ALA A 266 7.07 -18.29 -1.56
C ALA A 266 6.55 -18.96 -0.28
N GLY A 267 5.56 -18.37 0.37
CA GLY A 267 4.97 -18.89 1.59
C GLY A 267 6.04 -19.20 2.66
N PRO A 268 6.00 -20.38 3.29
CA PRO A 268 6.99 -20.74 4.32
C PRO A 268 8.41 -20.99 3.79
N HIS A 269 8.58 -21.10 2.46
CA HIS A 269 9.88 -21.31 1.80
C HIS A 269 10.53 -20.01 1.32
N ARG A 270 9.97 -18.86 1.69
CA ARG A 270 10.50 -17.54 1.26
C ARG A 270 11.88 -17.28 1.88
N ARG A 271 12.73 -16.67 1.07
CA ARG A 271 14.06 -16.21 1.43
C ARG A 271 14.15 -14.72 1.18
N GLN A 272 15.07 -14.01 1.86
CA GLN A 272 15.38 -12.60 1.62
C GLN A 272 14.15 -11.66 1.61
N GLY A 273 13.89 -10.90 2.64
CA GLY A 273 12.99 -9.76 2.75
C GLY A 273 11.66 -9.84 1.99
N SER A 274 11.08 -8.70 1.72
CA SER A 274 9.91 -8.55 0.85
C SER A 274 10.29 -8.65 -0.62
N GLY A 275 9.35 -9.07 -1.45
CA GLY A 275 9.45 -9.02 -2.90
C GLY A 275 8.37 -8.13 -3.48
N HIS A 276 8.69 -7.43 -4.56
CA HIS A 276 7.80 -6.50 -5.23
C HIS A 276 7.70 -6.83 -6.72
N TYR A 277 6.58 -6.42 -7.31
CA TYR A 277 6.31 -6.53 -8.74
C TYR A 277 5.72 -5.21 -9.23
N PHE A 278 6.30 -4.66 -10.29
CA PHE A 278 5.86 -3.45 -10.96
C PHE A 278 5.67 -3.74 -12.44
N MET A 279 4.59 -3.24 -13.01
CA MET A 279 4.30 -3.39 -14.44
C MET A 279 3.63 -2.14 -14.98
N ALA A 280 4.03 -1.74 -16.17
CA ALA A 280 3.41 -0.65 -16.92
C ALA A 280 2.98 -1.15 -18.29
N TYR A 281 1.77 -0.78 -18.70
CA TYR A 281 1.25 -0.95 -20.06
C TYR A 281 1.23 0.39 -20.75
N ASN A 282 1.99 0.53 -21.82
CA ASN A 282 1.92 1.71 -22.68
C ASN A 282 0.64 1.63 -23.51
N ILE A 283 -0.32 2.50 -23.22
CA ILE A 283 -1.62 2.50 -23.88
C ILE A 283 -1.46 2.65 -25.39
N ALA A 284 -0.51 3.48 -25.86
CA ALA A 284 -0.27 3.70 -27.29
C ALA A 284 0.13 2.44 -28.06
N ALA A 285 0.59 1.37 -27.37
CA ALA A 285 0.86 0.09 -27.99
C ALA A 285 -0.42 -0.74 -28.27
N PHE A 286 -1.56 -0.36 -27.71
CA PHE A 286 -2.81 -1.12 -27.80
C PHE A 286 -3.95 -0.30 -28.42
N ALA A 287 -4.00 1.00 -28.15
CA ALA A 287 -5.07 1.89 -28.58
C ALA A 287 -4.55 3.33 -28.68
N ASP A 288 -5.34 4.19 -29.33
CA ASP A 288 -5.14 5.64 -29.23
C ASP A 288 -5.37 6.10 -27.78
N VAL A 289 -4.44 6.93 -27.27
CA VAL A 289 -4.45 7.35 -25.86
C VAL A 289 -5.68 8.21 -25.53
N ASP A 290 -6.06 9.12 -26.42
CA ASP A 290 -7.19 10.02 -26.21
C ASP A 290 -8.51 9.23 -26.25
N VAL A 291 -8.62 8.24 -27.15
CA VAL A 291 -9.77 7.32 -27.20
C VAL A 291 -9.86 6.52 -25.90
N PHE A 292 -8.75 5.94 -25.43
CA PHE A 292 -8.73 5.19 -24.16
C PHE A 292 -9.21 6.06 -22.99
N LYS A 293 -8.68 7.28 -22.86
CA LYS A 293 -9.06 8.18 -21.77
C LYS A 293 -10.52 8.62 -21.84
N ALA A 294 -11.04 8.88 -23.06
CA ALA A 294 -12.46 9.21 -23.26
C ALA A 294 -13.38 8.02 -22.89
N ASP A 295 -13.01 6.80 -23.27
CA ASP A 295 -13.73 5.59 -22.90
C ASP A 295 -13.70 5.36 -21.38
N MET A 296 -12.57 5.64 -20.73
CA MET A 296 -12.47 5.61 -19.27
C MET A 296 -13.39 6.64 -18.62
N ASP A 297 -13.40 7.89 -19.07
CA ASP A 297 -14.32 8.91 -18.56
C ASP A 297 -15.79 8.45 -18.66
N ALA A 298 -16.19 7.95 -19.85
CA ALA A 298 -17.55 7.45 -20.08
C ALA A 298 -17.91 6.28 -19.14
N TYR A 299 -16.97 5.35 -18.95
CA TYR A 299 -17.17 4.20 -18.06
C TYR A 299 -17.26 4.64 -16.58
N LEU A 300 -16.32 5.47 -16.11
CA LEU A 300 -16.32 5.97 -14.74
C LEU A 300 -17.57 6.79 -14.42
N ARG A 301 -18.01 7.65 -15.38
CA ARG A 301 -19.25 8.40 -15.28
C ARG A 301 -20.46 7.49 -15.14
N SER A 302 -20.53 6.42 -15.95
CA SER A 302 -21.66 5.48 -15.88
C SER A 302 -21.75 4.74 -14.52
N ILE A 303 -20.61 4.58 -13.83
CA ILE A 303 -20.60 4.04 -12.45
C ILE A 303 -21.13 5.08 -11.46
N LEU A 304 -20.70 6.34 -11.57
CA LEU A 304 -21.17 7.41 -10.69
C LEU A 304 -22.68 7.68 -10.87
N ASP A 305 -23.19 7.58 -12.10
CA ASP A 305 -24.59 7.78 -12.45
C ASP A 305 -25.47 6.54 -12.15
N CYS A 306 -24.86 5.44 -11.72
CA CYS A 306 -25.59 4.21 -11.37
C CYS A 306 -26.55 4.48 -10.19
N LYS A 307 -27.78 4.00 -10.31
CA LYS A 307 -28.78 4.11 -9.24
C LYS A 307 -28.29 3.42 -7.96
N PRO A 308 -28.18 4.14 -6.83
CA PRO A 308 -27.80 3.54 -5.56
C PRO A 308 -28.77 2.47 -5.09
N ALA A 309 -28.27 1.48 -4.36
CA ALA A 309 -29.08 0.48 -3.68
C ALA A 309 -29.89 1.13 -2.56
N PRO A 310 -31.02 0.52 -2.12
CA PRO A 310 -31.78 1.03 -0.99
C PRO A 310 -30.92 1.22 0.27
N GLY A 311 -30.95 2.44 0.82
CA GLY A 311 -30.14 2.82 1.99
C GLY A 311 -28.80 3.44 1.66
N GLU A 312 -28.33 3.37 0.40
CA GLU A 312 -27.09 4.00 -0.04
C GLU A 312 -27.35 5.38 -0.67
N SER A 313 -26.41 6.30 -0.49
CA SER A 313 -26.52 7.67 -1.02
C SER A 313 -25.99 7.81 -2.45
N ARG A 314 -24.97 7.01 -2.81
CA ARG A 314 -24.29 7.09 -4.12
C ARG A 314 -23.50 5.81 -4.41
N VAL A 315 -23.15 5.60 -5.67
CA VAL A 315 -22.17 4.61 -6.12
C VAL A 315 -20.86 5.33 -6.45
N VAL A 316 -19.73 4.74 -6.11
CA VAL A 316 -18.40 5.28 -6.40
C VAL A 316 -17.47 4.18 -6.91
N TYR A 317 -16.49 4.54 -7.74
CA TYR A 317 -15.43 3.63 -8.16
C TYR A 317 -14.17 3.78 -7.28
N ALA A 318 -13.26 2.81 -7.39
CA ALA A 318 -12.02 2.81 -6.61
C ALA A 318 -11.12 4.01 -6.98
N GLY A 319 -10.66 4.73 -5.99
CA GLY A 319 -9.87 5.96 -6.12
C GLY A 319 -10.68 7.25 -6.00
N PHE A 320 -12.01 7.21 -6.22
CA PHE A 320 -12.87 8.41 -6.14
C PHE A 320 -13.01 8.93 -4.69
N PRO A 321 -13.33 8.11 -3.68
CA PRO A 321 -13.37 8.57 -2.27
C PRO A 321 -12.02 9.06 -1.76
N GLU A 322 -10.93 8.45 -2.21
CA GLU A 322 -9.57 8.85 -1.89
C GLU A 322 -9.22 10.21 -2.53
N HIS A 323 -9.73 10.49 -3.72
CA HIS A 323 -9.59 11.78 -4.38
C HIS A 323 -10.32 12.90 -3.61
N GLU A 324 -11.56 12.67 -3.19
CA GLU A 324 -12.31 13.62 -2.34
C GLU A 324 -11.58 13.89 -1.01
N THR A 325 -11.06 12.82 -0.39
CA THR A 325 -10.29 12.91 0.85
C THR A 325 -9.00 13.71 0.66
N GLU A 326 -8.33 13.53 -0.46
CA GLU A 326 -7.10 14.27 -0.80
C GLU A 326 -7.36 15.78 -0.90
N ILE A 327 -8.46 16.18 -1.55
CA ILE A 327 -8.86 17.59 -1.65
C ILE A 327 -9.05 18.19 -0.25
N ASP A 328 -9.80 17.52 0.62
CA ASP A 328 -10.03 17.96 1.99
C ASP A 328 -8.71 18.06 2.78
N ARG A 329 -7.91 16.98 2.81
CA ARG A 329 -6.71 16.92 3.65
C ARG A 329 -5.58 17.84 3.18
N ARG A 330 -5.52 18.15 1.89
CA ARG A 330 -4.59 19.18 1.39
C ARG A 330 -5.00 20.58 1.80
N ALA A 331 -6.30 20.87 1.85
CA ALA A 331 -6.82 22.18 2.26
C ALA A 331 -6.82 22.37 3.79
N ASN A 332 -7.24 21.35 4.54
CA ASN A 332 -7.55 21.44 5.96
C ASN A 332 -6.54 20.73 6.89
N GLY A 333 -5.50 20.11 6.32
CA GLY A 333 -4.53 19.29 7.06
C GLY A 333 -5.01 17.87 7.30
N ILE A 334 -4.07 16.98 7.59
CA ILE A 334 -4.29 15.55 7.85
C ILE A 334 -4.66 15.36 9.32
N PRO A 335 -5.78 14.67 9.65
CA PRO A 335 -6.20 14.45 11.03
C PRO A 335 -5.41 13.29 11.65
N TYR A 336 -4.54 13.59 12.60
CA TYR A 336 -3.77 12.60 13.35
C TYR A 336 -4.28 12.44 14.78
N HIS A 337 -4.19 11.23 15.32
CA HIS A 337 -4.42 11.00 16.73
C HIS A 337 -3.30 11.68 17.55
N PRO A 338 -3.59 12.33 18.71
CA PRO A 338 -2.59 13.03 19.52
C PRO A 338 -1.36 12.17 19.89
N GLU A 339 -1.57 10.87 20.14
CA GLU A 339 -0.49 9.89 20.41
C GLU A 339 0.54 9.81 19.27
N VAL A 340 0.10 10.00 18.01
CA VAL A 340 1.01 9.98 16.85
C VAL A 340 1.89 11.22 16.86
N ILE A 341 1.32 12.38 17.11
CA ILE A 341 2.06 13.64 17.18
C ILE A 341 3.07 13.60 18.33
N GLN A 342 2.64 13.11 19.50
CA GLN A 342 3.55 12.97 20.64
C GLN A 342 4.71 12.04 20.31
N TRP A 343 4.44 10.89 19.67
CA TRP A 343 5.48 9.95 19.26
C TRP A 343 6.50 10.59 18.31
N PHE A 344 6.06 11.41 17.35
CA PHE A 344 6.98 12.14 16.46
C PHE A 344 7.87 13.09 17.24
N LYS A 345 7.32 13.88 18.18
CA LYS A 345 8.08 14.79 19.04
C LYS A 345 9.13 14.04 19.87
N ASP A 346 8.73 12.94 20.51
CA ASP A 346 9.62 12.12 21.33
C ASP A 346 10.78 11.51 20.50
N VAL A 347 10.49 11.02 19.29
CA VAL A 347 11.53 10.46 18.41
C VAL A 347 12.48 11.56 17.91
N MET A 348 11.97 12.73 17.54
CA MET A 348 12.78 13.84 17.07
C MET A 348 13.68 14.37 18.20
N GLU A 349 13.18 14.45 19.43
CA GLU A 349 13.98 14.78 20.61
C GLU A 349 15.10 13.74 20.84
N GLN A 350 14.78 12.42 20.78
CA GLN A 350 15.77 11.34 20.90
C GLN A 350 16.85 11.38 19.81
N LEU A 351 16.53 11.91 18.63
CA LEU A 351 17.45 12.05 17.50
C LEU A 351 18.16 13.42 17.49
N GLU A 352 17.90 14.27 18.48
CA GLU A 352 18.46 15.63 18.62
C GLU A 352 18.19 16.52 17.40
N ILE A 353 17.00 16.38 16.77
CA ILE A 353 16.57 17.18 15.62
C ILE A 353 15.38 18.07 15.98
N ALA A 354 15.30 19.24 15.35
CA ALA A 354 14.20 20.19 15.56
C ALA A 354 12.88 19.63 15.04
N SER A 355 11.82 19.72 15.85
CA SER A 355 10.49 19.30 15.45
C SER A 355 9.71 20.44 14.78
N PRO A 356 9.14 20.25 13.59
CA PRO A 356 8.22 21.18 12.95
C PRO A 356 6.77 21.04 13.47
N LEU A 357 6.49 20.04 14.33
CA LEU A 357 5.16 19.64 14.83
C LEU A 357 4.80 20.30 16.16
#